data_fb9ab32d8bfc5b643ccea66e98bd264d
#
_entry.id   fb9ab32d8bfc5b643ccea66e98bd264d
#
_cell.length_a   1.000
_cell.length_b   1.000
_cell.length_c   1.000
_cell.angle_alpha   90.00
_cell.angle_beta   90.00
_cell.angle_gamma   90.00
#
_symmetry.space_group_name_H-M   'P 1'
#
loop_
_entity.id
_entity.type
_entity.pdbx_description
1 polymer ?
#
loop_
_entity_poly.entity_id
_entity_poly.type
_entity_poly.pdbx_seq_one_letter_code
_entity_poly.pdbx_strand_id
1 'polypeptide(L)'
;GSVERAEFLAGMLDFLKGQNIVAEQIFYTKEGEIFARDEEEQNYLLLSVFRGAECDTKSREDMVYAVRLLAGLHNATEQYPDEVPEFVKMNPNALLLLYEKHNRELRQVRNYIRGRKQKNEFEEMFMRQFAGFFEKAQAVTEQLQNMEIREELTGFCHGDYNQHNVIFSREGVAIVNFLNFSYQIRVSDLSNFVRKMMEKNNWNTSLGMELIGAYDSVRKLKPQEFSYLYFYLAYPEKFWKIANHYSQSHKAWLSGRNTEKLSKVITQEGAREHFLQTLAGKVGNGI
;
A
#
# COMPACT_ATOMS: atom_id res chain seq x y z
N GLY A 1 -8.86 -12.77 -14.10
CA GLY A 1 -8.72 -11.50 -14.81
C GLY A 1 -9.15 -11.65 -16.26
N SER A 2 -9.43 -10.55 -16.97
CA SER A 2 -9.72 -10.62 -18.41
C SER A 2 -8.45 -10.82 -19.24
N VAL A 3 -8.60 -11.38 -20.44
CA VAL A 3 -7.50 -11.53 -21.41
C VAL A 3 -6.89 -10.15 -21.72
N GLU A 4 -7.72 -9.15 -22.00
CA GLU A 4 -7.29 -7.79 -22.31
C GLU A 4 -6.39 -7.17 -21.22
N ARG A 5 -6.74 -7.41 -19.95
CA ARG A 5 -5.93 -6.92 -18.81
C ARG A 5 -4.59 -7.65 -18.72
N ALA A 6 -4.56 -8.96 -19.00
CA ALA A 6 -3.34 -9.75 -18.98
C ALA A 6 -2.42 -9.38 -20.14
N GLU A 7 -2.97 -9.18 -21.34
CA GLU A 7 -2.24 -8.71 -22.54
C GLU A 7 -1.64 -7.32 -22.33
N PHE A 8 -2.44 -6.40 -21.77
CA PHE A 8 -1.94 -5.07 -21.45
C PHE A 8 -0.79 -5.13 -20.42
N LEU A 9 -0.92 -5.97 -19.39
CA LEU A 9 0.13 -6.16 -18.40
C LEU A 9 1.39 -6.75 -19.06
N ALA A 10 1.27 -7.75 -19.95
CA ALA A 10 2.41 -8.31 -20.66
C ALA A 10 3.15 -7.24 -21.48
N GLY A 11 2.41 -6.43 -22.25
CA GLY A 11 2.98 -5.31 -23.00
C GLY A 11 3.67 -4.27 -22.12
N MET A 12 3.09 -3.95 -20.96
CA MET A 12 3.69 -3.03 -19.98
C MET A 12 4.98 -3.61 -19.39
N LEU A 13 5.03 -4.89 -19.06
CA LEU A 13 6.24 -5.54 -18.54
C LEU A 13 7.35 -5.57 -19.58
N ASP A 14 7.02 -5.79 -20.84
CA ASP A 14 7.98 -5.69 -21.95
C ASP A 14 8.48 -4.24 -22.16
N PHE A 15 7.60 -3.26 -22.06
CA PHE A 15 7.98 -1.85 -22.09
C PHE A 15 8.95 -1.52 -20.94
N LEU A 16 8.64 -1.94 -19.68
CA LEU A 16 9.50 -1.72 -18.52
C LEU A 16 10.89 -2.34 -18.69
N LYS A 17 10.97 -3.52 -19.30
CA LYS A 17 12.24 -4.16 -19.64
C LYS A 17 13.06 -3.29 -20.60
N GLY A 18 12.42 -2.66 -21.59
CA GLY A 18 13.05 -1.69 -22.48
C GLY A 18 13.55 -0.43 -21.77
N GLN A 19 12.98 -0.10 -20.62
CA GLN A 19 13.39 1.01 -19.74
C GLN A 19 14.41 0.60 -18.66
N ASN A 20 15.02 -0.58 -18.77
CA ASN A 20 15.97 -1.14 -17.78
C ASN A 20 15.37 -1.36 -16.39
N ILE A 21 14.07 -1.54 -16.27
CA ILE A 21 13.42 -1.99 -15.05
C ILE A 21 13.35 -3.51 -15.08
N VAL A 22 14.01 -4.17 -14.12
CA VAL A 22 13.94 -5.62 -13.99
C VAL A 22 12.62 -5.98 -13.33
N ALA A 23 11.73 -6.60 -14.09
CA ALA A 23 10.41 -7.02 -13.66
C ALA A 23 10.12 -8.46 -14.11
N GLU A 24 9.13 -9.09 -13.50
CA GLU A 24 8.63 -10.38 -13.97
C GLU A 24 8.17 -10.30 -15.42
N GLN A 25 8.12 -11.44 -16.08
CA GLN A 25 7.67 -11.57 -17.48
C GLN A 25 6.51 -12.54 -17.53
N ILE A 26 5.54 -12.29 -18.40
CA ILE A 26 4.45 -13.20 -18.70
C ILE A 26 4.86 -14.04 -19.91
N PHE A 27 4.71 -15.36 -19.82
CA PHE A 27 4.98 -16.29 -20.91
C PHE A 27 3.67 -16.76 -21.54
N TYR A 28 3.65 -16.79 -22.87
CA TYR A 28 2.55 -17.32 -23.67
C TYR A 28 2.63 -18.84 -23.77
N THR A 29 1.52 -19.51 -23.99
CA THR A 29 1.47 -20.93 -24.33
C THR A 29 2.12 -21.17 -25.69
N LYS A 30 2.31 -22.44 -26.06
CA LYS A 30 2.83 -22.79 -27.41
C LYS A 30 1.89 -22.39 -28.53
N GLU A 31 0.61 -22.29 -28.22
CA GLU A 31 -0.46 -21.87 -29.13
C GLU A 31 -0.57 -20.34 -29.24
N GLY A 32 0.21 -19.58 -28.47
CA GLY A 32 0.21 -18.13 -28.44
C GLY A 32 -0.85 -17.51 -27.52
N GLU A 33 -1.47 -18.30 -26.64
CA GLU A 33 -2.46 -17.83 -25.69
C GLU A 33 -1.78 -17.29 -24.42
N ILE A 34 -2.31 -16.21 -23.85
CA ILE A 34 -1.75 -15.64 -22.61
C ILE A 34 -2.10 -16.43 -21.36
N PHE A 35 -3.21 -17.19 -21.40
CA PHE A 35 -3.62 -18.09 -20.33
C PHE A 35 -3.46 -19.56 -20.76
N ALA A 36 -2.86 -20.35 -19.87
CA ALA A 36 -3.04 -21.79 -19.91
C ALA A 36 -4.34 -22.16 -19.19
N ARG A 37 -5.03 -23.22 -19.63
CA ARG A 37 -6.24 -23.74 -18.99
C ARG A 37 -6.01 -25.16 -18.52
N ASP A 38 -6.54 -25.49 -17.34
CA ASP A 38 -6.61 -26.86 -16.86
C ASP A 38 -7.90 -27.60 -17.31
N GLU A 39 -8.05 -28.83 -16.86
CA GLU A 39 -9.25 -29.65 -17.16
C GLU A 39 -10.55 -29.08 -16.56
N GLU A 40 -10.46 -28.18 -15.56
CA GLU A 40 -11.59 -27.49 -14.92
C GLU A 40 -11.84 -26.10 -15.56
N GLU A 41 -11.22 -25.81 -16.71
CA GLU A 41 -11.28 -24.52 -17.43
C GLU A 41 -10.80 -23.32 -16.60
N GLN A 42 -9.96 -23.54 -15.58
CA GLN A 42 -9.37 -22.44 -14.83
C GLN A 42 -8.20 -21.82 -15.61
N ASN A 43 -8.14 -20.49 -15.58
CA ASN A 43 -7.09 -19.73 -16.28
C ASN A 43 -5.86 -19.55 -15.39
N TYR A 44 -4.69 -19.86 -15.93
CA TYR A 44 -3.39 -19.69 -15.28
C TYR A 44 -2.48 -18.79 -16.11
N LEU A 45 -1.78 -17.87 -15.44
CA LEU A 45 -0.66 -17.12 -16.02
C LEU A 45 0.66 -17.79 -15.66
N LEU A 46 1.54 -17.94 -16.65
CA LEU A 46 2.91 -18.37 -16.40
C LEU A 46 3.82 -17.16 -16.28
N LEU A 47 4.45 -16.98 -15.12
CA LEU A 47 5.33 -15.86 -14.80
C LEU A 47 6.76 -16.34 -14.62
N SER A 48 7.72 -15.47 -14.94
CA SER A 48 9.13 -15.71 -14.58
C SER A 48 9.30 -15.65 -13.05
N VAL A 49 10.29 -16.41 -12.55
CA VAL A 49 10.64 -16.46 -11.14
C VAL A 49 12.06 -15.95 -10.93
N PHE A 50 12.23 -15.03 -9.99
CA PHE A 50 13.53 -14.53 -9.57
C PHE A 50 14.01 -15.29 -8.33
N ARG A 51 15.25 -15.80 -8.38
CA ARG A 51 15.89 -16.42 -7.24
C ARG A 51 16.66 -15.36 -6.45
N GLY A 52 16.20 -15.07 -5.24
CA GLY A 52 16.79 -14.03 -4.40
C GLY A 52 16.12 -13.95 -3.04
N ALA A 53 16.50 -12.96 -2.26
CA ALA A 53 15.86 -12.61 -0.99
C ALA A 53 14.89 -11.44 -1.19
N GLU A 54 13.79 -11.48 -0.46
CA GLU A 54 12.90 -10.32 -0.34
C GLU A 54 13.64 -9.14 0.30
N CYS A 55 13.19 -7.91 0.04
CA CYS A 55 13.73 -6.71 0.69
C CYS A 55 13.71 -6.88 2.21
N ASP A 56 14.89 -6.82 2.83
CA ASP A 56 15.01 -6.94 4.28
C ASP A 56 14.52 -5.65 4.96
N THR A 57 13.44 -5.79 5.71
CA THR A 57 12.82 -4.68 6.45
C THR A 57 13.65 -4.17 7.64
N LYS A 58 14.83 -4.77 7.90
CA LYS A 58 15.83 -4.32 8.88
C LYS A 58 17.07 -3.73 8.22
N SER A 59 17.29 -3.99 6.94
CA SER A 59 18.33 -3.37 6.15
C SER A 59 17.87 -1.99 5.66
N ARG A 60 18.50 -0.95 6.19
CA ARG A 60 18.27 0.44 5.73
C ARG A 60 18.60 0.58 4.24
N GLU A 61 19.68 -0.06 3.81
CA GLU A 61 20.16 -0.02 2.43
C GLU A 61 19.14 -0.63 1.46
N ASP A 62 18.60 -1.80 1.79
CA ASP A 62 17.55 -2.45 0.99
C ASP A 62 16.30 -1.57 0.86
N MET A 63 15.84 -1.01 2.00
CA MET A 63 14.65 -0.15 2.00
C MET A 63 14.86 1.12 1.18
N VAL A 64 16.02 1.78 1.29
CA VAL A 64 16.37 2.97 0.50
C VAL A 64 16.47 2.61 -0.98
N TYR A 65 17.10 1.48 -1.30
CA TYR A 65 17.17 1.00 -2.69
C TYR A 65 15.78 0.74 -3.27
N ALA A 66 14.92 0.04 -2.52
CA ALA A 66 13.55 -0.27 -2.95
C ALA A 66 12.74 0.99 -3.26
N VAL A 67 12.81 2.05 -2.46
CA VAL A 67 12.06 3.29 -2.76
C VAL A 67 12.64 4.06 -3.94
N ARG A 68 13.97 4.02 -4.17
CA ARG A 68 14.58 4.58 -5.39
C ARG A 68 14.18 3.80 -6.63
N LEU A 69 14.13 2.47 -6.53
CA LEU A 69 13.66 1.61 -7.61
C LEU A 69 12.19 1.90 -7.95
N LEU A 70 11.34 2.10 -6.94
CA LEU A 70 9.95 2.53 -7.13
C LEU A 70 9.86 3.88 -7.86
N ALA A 71 10.66 4.85 -7.47
CA ALA A 71 10.71 6.14 -8.15
C ALA A 71 11.16 6.01 -9.62
N GLY A 72 12.13 5.11 -9.87
CA GLY A 72 12.56 4.74 -11.23
C GLY A 72 11.44 4.10 -12.05
N LEU A 73 10.68 3.18 -11.45
CA LEU A 73 9.50 2.57 -12.06
C LEU A 73 8.48 3.64 -12.46
N HIS A 74 8.18 4.58 -11.57
CA HIS A 74 7.22 5.65 -11.85
C HIS A 74 7.70 6.59 -12.97
N ASN A 75 9.01 6.95 -12.98
CA ASN A 75 9.58 7.75 -14.07
C ASN A 75 9.56 6.99 -15.41
N ALA A 76 9.86 5.69 -15.41
CA ALA A 76 9.79 4.86 -16.61
C ALA A 76 8.37 4.81 -17.18
N THR A 77 7.38 4.58 -16.32
CA THR A 77 5.97 4.51 -16.75
C THR A 77 5.37 5.83 -17.22
N GLU A 78 5.93 6.98 -16.84
CA GLU A 78 5.55 8.30 -17.41
C GLU A 78 5.87 8.39 -18.91
N GLN A 79 6.78 7.57 -19.41
CA GLN A 79 7.19 7.52 -20.82
C GLN A 79 6.40 6.50 -21.64
N TYR A 80 5.37 5.87 -21.05
CA TYR A 80 4.52 4.91 -21.77
C TYR A 80 3.82 5.62 -22.94
N PRO A 81 3.97 5.12 -24.18
CA PRO A 81 3.60 5.88 -25.38
C PRO A 81 2.12 5.82 -25.73
N ASP A 82 1.40 4.81 -25.22
CA ASP A 82 0.04 4.53 -25.65
C ASP A 82 -0.99 5.13 -24.69
N GLU A 83 -2.23 5.17 -25.15
CA GLU A 83 -3.36 5.62 -24.34
C GLU A 83 -3.62 4.66 -23.19
N VAL A 84 -3.92 5.21 -22.01
CA VAL A 84 -4.22 4.42 -20.80
C VAL A 84 -5.61 3.81 -20.92
N PRO A 85 -5.73 2.46 -20.98
CA PRO A 85 -7.03 1.82 -21.07
C PRO A 85 -7.90 2.08 -19.84
N GLU A 86 -9.21 2.20 -20.06
CA GLU A 86 -10.16 2.50 -18.97
C GLU A 86 -10.20 1.41 -17.89
N PHE A 87 -10.02 0.14 -18.28
CA PHE A 87 -10.06 -0.99 -17.35
C PHE A 87 -8.89 -1.05 -16.35
N VAL A 88 -7.82 -0.25 -16.52
CA VAL A 88 -6.73 -0.11 -15.53
C VAL A 88 -6.85 1.14 -14.68
N LYS A 89 -7.73 2.09 -15.04
CA LYS A 89 -7.92 3.32 -14.29
C LYS A 89 -8.68 3.06 -12.99
N MET A 90 -8.17 3.59 -11.91
CA MET A 90 -8.85 3.55 -10.61
C MET A 90 -9.63 4.85 -10.41
N ASN A 91 -10.72 4.76 -9.65
CA ASN A 91 -11.45 5.94 -9.23
C ASN A 91 -10.49 6.88 -8.47
N PRO A 92 -10.37 8.16 -8.85
CA PRO A 92 -9.52 9.13 -8.16
C PRO A 92 -9.81 9.24 -6.65
N ASN A 93 -11.08 9.05 -6.26
CA ASN A 93 -11.52 9.08 -4.88
C ASN A 93 -11.44 7.69 -4.18
N ALA A 94 -10.75 6.71 -4.77
CA ALA A 94 -10.73 5.35 -4.25
C ALA A 94 -10.26 5.27 -2.79
N LEU A 95 -9.26 6.08 -2.39
CA LEU A 95 -8.78 6.12 -1.02
C LEU A 95 -9.83 6.68 -0.06
N LEU A 96 -10.49 7.77 -0.42
CA LEU A 96 -11.57 8.36 0.37
C LEU A 96 -12.70 7.35 0.58
N LEU A 97 -13.18 6.74 -0.49
CA LEU A 97 -14.26 5.73 -0.44
C LEU A 97 -13.86 4.52 0.42
N LEU A 98 -12.60 4.11 0.33
CA LEU A 98 -12.05 3.03 1.15
C LEU A 98 -12.07 3.41 2.65
N TYR A 99 -11.61 4.60 3.02
CA TYR A 99 -11.57 5.05 4.40
C TYR A 99 -12.95 5.33 4.98
N GLU A 100 -13.88 5.84 4.18
CA GLU A 100 -15.29 5.93 4.60
C GLU A 100 -15.90 4.55 4.90
N LYS A 101 -15.58 3.54 4.07
CA LYS A 101 -15.97 2.15 4.34
C LYS A 101 -15.34 1.66 5.64
N HIS A 102 -14.04 1.85 5.84
CA HIS A 102 -13.34 1.46 7.07
C HIS A 102 -13.91 2.17 8.32
N ASN A 103 -14.28 3.43 8.21
CA ASN A 103 -14.94 4.17 9.29
C ASN A 103 -16.32 3.59 9.64
N ARG A 104 -17.08 3.14 8.64
CA ARG A 104 -18.36 2.42 8.89
C ARG A 104 -18.11 1.09 9.59
N GLU A 105 -17.14 0.31 9.16
CA GLU A 105 -16.75 -0.97 9.76
C GLU A 105 -16.26 -0.80 11.19
N LEU A 106 -15.43 0.21 11.49
CA LEU A 106 -15.00 0.54 12.85
C LEU A 106 -16.20 0.82 13.78
N ARG A 107 -17.19 1.58 13.31
CA ARG A 107 -18.43 1.84 14.07
C ARG A 107 -19.24 0.55 14.30
N GLN A 108 -19.30 -0.34 13.31
CA GLN A 108 -19.97 -1.63 13.44
C GLN A 108 -19.28 -2.49 14.50
N VAL A 109 -17.96 -2.61 14.47
CA VAL A 109 -17.18 -3.36 15.47
C VAL A 109 -17.41 -2.79 16.88
N ARG A 110 -17.32 -1.46 17.04
CA ARG A 110 -17.61 -0.79 18.32
C ARG A 110 -19.00 -1.12 18.83
N ASN A 111 -20.04 -1.01 17.98
CA ASN A 111 -21.42 -1.25 18.39
C ASN A 111 -21.63 -2.72 18.79
N TYR A 112 -21.03 -3.66 18.06
CA TYR A 112 -21.03 -5.08 18.40
C TYR A 112 -20.41 -5.31 19.79
N ILE A 113 -19.21 -4.80 20.04
CA ILE A 113 -18.50 -4.99 21.31
C ILE A 113 -19.26 -4.30 22.44
N ARG A 114 -19.84 -3.10 22.22
CA ARG A 114 -20.62 -2.38 23.23
C ARG A 114 -21.83 -3.17 23.70
N GLY A 115 -22.48 -3.93 22.81
CA GLY A 115 -23.64 -4.76 23.12
C GLY A 115 -23.34 -6.03 23.91
N ARG A 116 -22.06 -6.42 24.07
CA ARG A 116 -21.69 -7.64 24.81
C ARG A 116 -21.75 -7.39 26.31
N LYS A 117 -22.37 -8.35 27.04
CA LYS A 117 -22.49 -8.31 28.51
C LYS A 117 -21.14 -8.47 29.19
N GLN A 118 -20.30 -9.38 28.69
CA GLN A 118 -18.93 -9.59 29.16
C GLN A 118 -17.98 -9.34 28.01
N LYS A 119 -16.96 -8.54 28.27
CA LYS A 119 -15.92 -8.21 27.30
C LYS A 119 -14.62 -8.93 27.64
N ASN A 120 -13.96 -9.45 26.63
CA ASN A 120 -12.62 -9.99 26.78
C ASN A 120 -11.57 -8.85 26.76
N GLU A 121 -10.31 -9.20 27.03
CA GLU A 121 -9.20 -8.25 27.10
C GLU A 121 -9.04 -7.40 25.83
N PHE A 122 -9.15 -8.01 24.65
CA PHE A 122 -9.10 -7.29 23.38
C PHE A 122 -10.22 -6.24 23.29
N GLU A 123 -11.44 -6.64 23.59
CA GLU A 123 -12.63 -5.78 23.52
C GLU A 123 -12.55 -4.59 24.48
N GLU A 124 -12.05 -4.82 25.70
CA GLU A 124 -11.82 -3.74 26.65
C GLU A 124 -10.73 -2.78 26.16
N MET A 125 -9.62 -3.29 25.67
CA MET A 125 -8.53 -2.51 25.11
C MET A 125 -9.00 -1.69 23.90
N PHE A 126 -9.72 -2.32 22.97
CA PHE A 126 -10.30 -1.66 21.80
C PHE A 126 -11.24 -0.51 22.22
N MET A 127 -12.15 -0.77 23.15
CA MET A 127 -13.11 0.25 23.59
C MET A 127 -12.44 1.45 24.26
N ARG A 128 -11.38 1.24 25.05
CA ARG A 128 -10.59 2.33 25.65
C ARG A 128 -9.93 3.22 24.60
N GLN A 129 -9.48 2.64 23.49
CA GLN A 129 -8.72 3.36 22.45
C GLN A 129 -9.57 3.89 21.30
N PHE A 130 -10.80 3.38 21.17
CA PHE A 130 -11.66 3.64 20.01
C PHE A 130 -11.84 5.12 19.72
N ALA A 131 -12.16 5.94 20.73
CA ALA A 131 -12.46 7.35 20.50
C ALA A 131 -11.29 8.10 19.84
N GLY A 132 -10.07 7.95 20.38
CA GLY A 132 -8.89 8.63 19.84
C GLY A 132 -8.50 8.18 18.43
N PHE A 133 -8.53 6.85 18.17
CA PHE A 133 -8.22 6.36 16.82
C PHE A 133 -9.33 6.71 15.81
N PHE A 134 -10.59 6.69 16.24
CA PHE A 134 -11.69 7.01 15.34
C PHE A 134 -11.75 8.51 14.99
N GLU A 135 -11.44 9.39 15.92
CA GLU A 135 -11.28 10.83 15.67
C GLU A 135 -10.21 11.10 14.60
N LYS A 136 -9.04 10.46 14.70
CA LYS A 136 -7.98 10.53 13.68
C LYS A 136 -8.46 10.02 12.33
N ALA A 137 -9.19 8.90 12.30
CA ALA A 137 -9.74 8.35 11.08
C ALA A 137 -10.75 9.29 10.41
N GLN A 138 -11.61 9.95 11.20
CA GLN A 138 -12.56 10.94 10.70
C GLN A 138 -11.85 12.20 10.18
N ALA A 139 -10.90 12.74 10.92
CA ALA A 139 -10.15 13.92 10.49
C ALA A 139 -9.46 13.69 9.14
N VAL A 140 -8.86 12.51 8.92
CA VAL A 140 -8.24 12.17 7.63
C VAL A 140 -9.29 12.10 6.50
N THR A 141 -10.46 11.50 6.75
CA THR A 141 -11.50 11.44 5.70
C THR A 141 -12.06 12.81 5.37
N GLU A 142 -12.24 13.70 6.35
CA GLU A 142 -12.66 15.09 6.13
C GLU A 142 -11.64 15.88 5.30
N GLN A 143 -10.35 15.70 5.57
CA GLN A 143 -9.30 16.35 4.78
C GLN A 143 -9.24 15.80 3.34
N LEU A 144 -9.39 14.48 3.16
CA LEU A 144 -9.43 13.89 1.83
C LEU A 144 -10.64 14.33 1.00
N GLN A 145 -11.80 14.58 1.63
CA GLN A 145 -12.99 15.13 0.95
C GLN A 145 -12.73 16.52 0.36
N ASN A 146 -11.88 17.32 1.02
CA ASN A 146 -11.53 18.67 0.58
C ASN A 146 -10.31 18.71 -0.35
N MET A 147 -9.67 17.55 -0.60
CA MET A 147 -8.50 17.47 -1.46
C MET A 147 -8.91 17.40 -2.93
N GLU A 148 -8.50 18.38 -3.74
CA GLU A 148 -8.63 18.31 -5.18
C GLU A 148 -7.62 17.31 -5.76
N ILE A 149 -8.10 16.22 -6.35
CA ILE A 149 -7.26 15.25 -7.04
C ILE A 149 -7.17 15.65 -8.50
N ARG A 150 -5.97 16.09 -8.91
CA ARG A 150 -5.67 16.47 -10.29
C ARG A 150 -5.12 15.29 -11.06
N GLU A 151 -5.42 15.22 -12.34
CA GLU A 151 -4.94 14.18 -13.25
C GLU A 151 -3.41 14.04 -13.24
N GLU A 152 -2.69 15.14 -13.10
CA GLU A 152 -1.22 15.17 -13.02
C GLU A 152 -0.61 14.40 -11.83
N LEU A 153 -1.43 14.02 -10.83
CA LEU A 153 -1.03 13.19 -9.69
C LEU A 153 -1.15 11.69 -9.99
N THR A 154 -1.86 11.35 -11.06
CA THR A 154 -2.11 9.96 -11.45
C THR A 154 -0.99 9.42 -12.34
N GLY A 155 -0.88 8.12 -12.38
CA GLY A 155 0.09 7.40 -13.19
C GLY A 155 -0.02 5.91 -12.95
N PHE A 156 0.80 5.15 -13.67
CA PHE A 156 0.86 3.73 -13.45
C PHE A 156 1.53 3.39 -12.12
N CYS A 157 0.90 2.52 -11.39
CA CYS A 157 1.31 2.02 -10.08
C CYS A 157 1.41 0.51 -10.10
N HIS A 158 2.33 -0.04 -9.32
CA HIS A 158 2.42 -1.46 -9.06
C HIS A 158 1.15 -2.01 -8.37
N GLY A 159 0.53 -1.19 -7.51
CA GLY A 159 -0.72 -1.49 -6.81
C GLY A 159 -0.58 -2.34 -5.55
N ASP A 160 0.55 -3.02 -5.35
CA ASP A 160 0.93 -3.69 -4.10
C ASP A 160 2.44 -3.66 -3.86
N TYR A 161 3.08 -2.49 -4.06
CA TYR A 161 4.51 -2.36 -3.82
C TYR A 161 4.83 -2.55 -2.33
N ASN A 162 5.59 -3.59 -2.02
CA ASN A 162 5.97 -3.94 -0.65
C ASN A 162 7.24 -4.81 -0.65
N GLN A 163 7.78 -5.11 0.56
CA GLN A 163 9.03 -5.85 0.70
C GLN A 163 9.03 -7.25 0.07
N HIS A 164 7.87 -7.91 -0.03
CA HIS A 164 7.77 -9.26 -0.62
C HIS A 164 7.84 -9.24 -2.14
N ASN A 165 7.58 -8.08 -2.74
CA ASN A 165 7.52 -7.89 -4.19
C ASN A 165 8.78 -7.19 -4.74
N VAL A 166 9.83 -7.04 -3.92
CA VAL A 166 11.15 -6.53 -4.31
C VAL A 166 12.19 -7.59 -3.97
N ILE A 167 12.75 -8.22 -5.00
CA ILE A 167 13.63 -9.38 -4.86
C ILE A 167 15.08 -8.98 -5.16
N PHE A 168 15.93 -9.09 -4.16
CA PHE A 168 17.37 -8.85 -4.26
C PHE A 168 18.08 -10.14 -4.68
N SER A 169 18.77 -10.11 -5.80
CA SER A 169 19.53 -11.24 -6.35
C SER A 169 20.95 -10.82 -6.71
N ARG A 170 21.79 -11.79 -7.10
CA ARG A 170 23.13 -11.49 -7.63
C ARG A 170 23.11 -10.80 -8.99
N GLU A 171 22.02 -10.93 -9.72
CA GLU A 171 21.83 -10.39 -11.07
C GLU A 171 21.19 -9.00 -11.05
N GLY A 172 20.81 -8.51 -9.86
CA GLY A 172 20.15 -7.22 -9.66
C GLY A 172 18.91 -7.34 -8.80
N VAL A 173 18.13 -6.26 -8.74
CA VAL A 173 16.90 -6.19 -7.94
C VAL A 173 15.70 -6.16 -8.88
N ALA A 174 14.78 -7.11 -8.69
CA ALA A 174 13.59 -7.28 -9.50
C ALA A 174 12.33 -6.85 -8.74
N ILE A 175 11.35 -6.31 -9.48
CA ILE A 175 9.99 -6.07 -9.00
C ILE A 175 9.09 -7.20 -9.55
N VAL A 176 8.30 -7.82 -8.68
CA VAL A 176 7.42 -8.94 -9.02
C VAL A 176 6.00 -8.73 -8.53
N ASN A 177 5.05 -9.55 -9.02
CA ASN A 177 3.64 -9.55 -8.60
C ASN A 177 2.87 -8.29 -9.05
N PHE A 178 2.94 -7.98 -10.34
CA PHE A 178 2.23 -6.86 -10.97
C PHE A 178 0.72 -7.08 -11.20
N LEU A 179 0.12 -8.13 -10.64
CA LEU A 179 -1.30 -8.44 -10.86
C LEU A 179 -2.26 -7.33 -10.45
N ASN A 180 -1.85 -6.46 -9.51
CA ASN A 180 -2.60 -5.29 -9.06
C ASN A 180 -2.23 -4.00 -9.81
N PHE A 181 -1.45 -4.11 -10.89
CA PHE A 181 -1.03 -2.98 -11.71
C PHE A 181 -2.25 -2.14 -12.16
N SER A 182 -2.16 -0.83 -11.98
CA SER A 182 -3.30 0.08 -12.18
C SER A 182 -2.84 1.51 -12.44
N TYR A 183 -3.72 2.32 -13.02
CA TYR A 183 -3.51 3.75 -13.18
C TYR A 183 -4.27 4.49 -12.08
N GLN A 184 -3.54 5.09 -11.15
CA GLN A 184 -4.09 5.73 -9.96
C GLN A 184 -3.16 6.82 -9.43
N ILE A 185 -3.47 7.39 -8.26
CA ILE A 185 -2.59 8.36 -7.60
C ILE A 185 -1.22 7.68 -7.33
N ARG A 186 -0.20 8.18 -8.01
CA ARG A 186 1.10 7.54 -8.12
C ARG A 186 1.79 7.33 -6.77
N VAL A 187 1.69 8.33 -5.88
CA VAL A 187 2.30 8.24 -4.55
C VAL A 187 1.68 7.19 -3.63
N SER A 188 0.59 6.53 -4.04
CA SER A 188 -0.05 5.45 -3.26
C SER A 188 0.88 4.26 -3.03
N ASP A 189 1.70 3.90 -4.02
CA ASP A 189 2.70 2.82 -3.87
C ASP A 189 3.77 3.18 -2.84
N LEU A 190 4.31 4.40 -2.91
CA LEU A 190 5.24 4.91 -1.90
C LEU A 190 4.62 4.90 -0.51
N SER A 191 3.37 5.38 -0.40
CA SER A 191 2.63 5.46 0.85
C SER A 191 2.46 4.07 1.48
N ASN A 192 2.10 3.07 0.67
CA ASN A 192 1.95 1.68 1.13
C ASN A 192 3.29 1.10 1.60
N PHE A 193 4.36 1.29 0.83
CA PHE A 193 5.70 0.81 1.20
C PHE A 193 6.19 1.46 2.50
N VAL A 194 6.19 2.79 2.56
CA VAL A 194 6.63 3.55 3.74
C VAL A 194 5.84 3.12 4.98
N ARG A 195 4.50 3.05 4.91
CA ARG A 195 3.68 2.60 6.05
C ARG A 195 4.10 1.21 6.54
N LYS A 196 4.28 0.23 5.63
CA LYS A 196 4.70 -1.13 6.01
C LYS A 196 6.10 -1.14 6.66
N MET A 197 7.04 -0.33 6.17
CA MET A 197 8.38 -0.21 6.77
C MET A 197 8.31 0.47 8.14
N MET A 198 7.54 1.53 8.29
CA MET A 198 7.38 2.25 9.56
C MET A 198 6.73 1.37 10.64
N GLU A 199 5.68 0.60 10.32
CA GLU A 199 5.05 -0.37 11.25
C GLU A 199 6.04 -1.43 11.77
N LYS A 200 7.02 -1.83 10.95
CA LYS A 200 8.05 -2.83 11.30
C LYS A 200 9.25 -2.22 12.04
N ASN A 201 9.47 -0.93 11.92
CA ASN A 201 10.59 -0.19 12.50
C ASN A 201 10.14 0.84 13.55
N ASN A 202 9.06 0.55 14.28
CA ASN A 202 8.54 1.34 15.40
C ASN A 202 8.38 2.83 15.07
N TRP A 203 7.97 3.15 13.85
CA TRP A 203 7.76 4.51 13.37
C TRP A 203 8.99 5.42 13.56
N ASN A 204 10.18 4.88 13.31
CA ASN A 204 11.44 5.64 13.39
C ASN A 204 11.40 6.82 12.42
N THR A 205 11.34 8.04 12.96
CA THR A 205 11.18 9.28 12.19
C THR A 205 12.32 9.49 11.20
N SER A 206 13.58 9.25 11.60
CA SER A 206 14.74 9.43 10.72
C SER A 206 14.65 8.49 9.51
N LEU A 207 14.30 7.21 9.72
CA LEU A 207 14.12 6.24 8.65
C LEU A 207 12.99 6.67 7.70
N GLY A 208 11.82 7.05 8.24
CA GLY A 208 10.69 7.46 7.40
C GLY A 208 10.99 8.66 6.52
N MET A 209 11.63 9.69 7.09
CA MET A 209 12.06 10.89 6.35
C MET A 209 13.10 10.58 5.29
N GLU A 210 14.00 9.64 5.58
CA GLU A 210 15.00 9.19 4.61
C GLU A 210 14.38 8.43 3.43
N LEU A 211 13.44 7.51 3.69
CA LEU A 211 12.74 6.78 2.63
C LEU A 211 11.99 7.75 1.70
N ILE A 212 11.26 8.71 2.26
CA ILE A 212 10.57 9.73 1.47
C ILE A 212 11.58 10.59 0.68
N GLY A 213 12.66 11.02 1.31
CA GLY A 213 13.73 11.78 0.66
C GLY A 213 14.45 11.00 -0.43
N ALA A 214 14.66 9.69 -0.25
CA ALA A 214 15.26 8.82 -1.25
C ALA A 214 14.38 8.70 -2.51
N TYR A 215 13.07 8.60 -2.35
CA TYR A 215 12.14 8.66 -3.47
C TYR A 215 12.18 10.05 -4.15
N ASP A 216 12.07 11.13 -3.36
CA ASP A 216 12.04 12.50 -3.86
C ASP A 216 13.34 12.90 -4.59
N SER A 217 14.47 12.26 -4.26
CA SER A 217 15.75 12.47 -4.96
C SER A 217 15.77 11.95 -6.39
N VAL A 218 14.96 10.94 -6.71
CA VAL A 218 14.86 10.32 -8.05
C VAL A 218 13.66 10.85 -8.82
N ARG A 219 12.52 10.98 -8.15
CA ARG A 219 11.27 11.56 -8.68
C ARG A 219 10.74 12.59 -7.70
N LYS A 220 10.71 13.84 -8.12
CA LYS A 220 10.24 14.96 -7.29
C LYS A 220 8.77 14.79 -6.92
N LEU A 221 8.49 14.86 -5.63
CA LEU A 221 7.14 14.88 -5.10
C LEU A 221 6.54 16.29 -5.20
N LYS A 222 5.34 16.37 -5.75
CA LYS A 222 4.56 17.60 -5.78
C LYS A 222 3.95 17.87 -4.39
N PRO A 223 3.61 19.13 -4.05
CA PRO A 223 2.98 19.42 -2.74
C PRO A 223 1.73 18.58 -2.45
N GLN A 224 0.87 18.36 -3.45
CA GLN A 224 -0.34 17.54 -3.30
C GLN A 224 0.00 16.05 -3.08
N GLU A 225 1.10 15.54 -3.65
CA GLU A 225 1.56 14.17 -3.39
C GLU A 225 2.05 14.01 -1.94
N PHE A 226 2.69 15.04 -1.38
CA PHE A 226 3.04 15.06 0.05
C PHE A 226 1.80 15.06 0.95
N SER A 227 0.76 15.85 0.61
CA SER A 227 -0.50 15.87 1.35
C SER A 227 -1.18 14.50 1.31
N TYR A 228 -1.24 13.88 0.13
CA TYR A 228 -1.80 12.53 -0.02
C TYR A 228 -1.03 11.48 0.78
N LEU A 229 0.30 11.50 0.69
CA LEU A 229 1.19 10.65 1.47
C LEU A 229 0.94 10.82 2.99
N TYR A 230 0.83 12.06 3.44
CA TYR A 230 0.51 12.36 4.83
C TYR A 230 -0.83 11.74 5.25
N PHE A 231 -1.91 11.97 4.50
CA PHE A 231 -3.23 11.42 4.82
C PHE A 231 -3.24 9.90 4.81
N TYR A 232 -2.53 9.28 3.87
CA TYR A 232 -2.38 7.83 3.82
C TYR A 232 -1.69 7.27 5.07
N LEU A 233 -0.63 7.93 5.56
CA LEU A 233 0.12 7.52 6.74
C LEU A 233 -0.59 7.92 8.05
N ALA A 234 -1.39 8.98 8.03
CA ALA A 234 -2.14 9.47 9.17
C ALA A 234 -3.41 8.66 9.44
N TYR A 235 -3.99 7.99 8.44
CA TYR A 235 -5.12 7.09 8.69
C TYR A 235 -4.68 5.89 9.55
N PRO A 236 -5.44 5.53 10.61
CA PRO A 236 -5.07 4.44 11.52
C PRO A 236 -5.40 3.05 10.94
N GLU A 237 -4.86 2.75 9.78
CA GLU A 237 -5.13 1.54 8.99
C GLU A 237 -4.93 0.25 9.78
N LYS A 238 -3.86 0.19 10.59
CA LYS A 238 -3.57 -1.02 11.38
C LYS A 238 -4.58 -1.26 12.48
N PHE A 239 -5.07 -0.20 13.11
CA PHE A 239 -6.14 -0.28 14.12
C PHE A 239 -7.43 -0.82 13.49
N TRP A 240 -7.85 -0.25 12.36
CA TRP A 240 -9.00 -0.75 11.61
C TRP A 240 -8.82 -2.23 11.21
N LYS A 241 -7.68 -2.59 10.62
CA LYS A 241 -7.41 -3.95 10.13
C LYS A 241 -7.52 -5.00 11.23
N ILE A 242 -7.00 -4.70 12.42
CA ILE A 242 -7.08 -5.59 13.58
C ILE A 242 -8.53 -5.71 14.08
N ALA A 243 -9.26 -4.59 14.16
CA ALA A 243 -10.66 -4.56 14.58
C ALA A 243 -11.56 -5.35 13.61
N ASN A 244 -11.39 -5.13 12.31
CA ASN A 244 -12.15 -5.81 11.28
C ASN A 244 -11.86 -7.32 11.25
N HIS A 245 -10.59 -7.72 11.34
CA HIS A 245 -10.20 -9.12 11.44
C HIS A 245 -10.79 -9.79 12.69
N TYR A 246 -10.80 -9.10 13.83
CA TYR A 246 -11.42 -9.61 15.05
C TYR A 246 -12.92 -9.87 14.87
N SER A 247 -13.64 -8.95 14.26
CA SER A 247 -15.10 -9.07 14.06
C SER A 247 -15.51 -10.18 13.08
N GLN A 248 -14.65 -10.48 12.10
CA GLN A 248 -14.87 -11.51 11.09
C GLN A 248 -14.45 -12.91 11.55
N SER A 249 -13.63 -13.01 12.61
CA SER A 249 -13.11 -14.28 13.10
C SER A 249 -14.00 -14.83 14.23
N HIS A 250 -14.70 -15.94 13.94
CA HIS A 250 -15.54 -16.64 14.94
C HIS A 250 -14.74 -17.57 15.86
N LYS A 251 -13.41 -17.56 15.86
CA LYS A 251 -12.54 -18.48 16.61
C LYS A 251 -12.00 -17.84 17.89
N ALA A 252 -12.40 -18.37 19.04
CA ALA A 252 -12.02 -17.85 20.38
C ALA A 252 -10.51 -17.75 20.62
N TRP A 253 -9.67 -18.63 20.04
CA TRP A 253 -8.21 -18.63 20.22
C TRP A 253 -7.47 -17.50 19.48
N LEU A 254 -8.15 -16.80 18.56
CA LEU A 254 -7.59 -15.64 17.85
C LEU A 254 -7.58 -14.37 18.71
N SER A 255 -8.26 -14.35 19.85
CA SER A 255 -8.33 -13.15 20.71
C SER A 255 -6.96 -12.73 21.26
N GLY A 256 -6.15 -13.66 21.77
CA GLY A 256 -4.81 -13.36 22.30
C GLY A 256 -3.89 -12.72 21.27
N ARG A 257 -3.81 -13.30 20.06
CA ARG A 257 -2.98 -12.74 18.97
C ARG A 257 -3.45 -11.36 18.51
N ASN A 258 -4.75 -11.11 18.53
CA ASN A 258 -5.29 -9.78 18.19
C ASN A 258 -5.02 -8.77 19.31
N THR A 259 -5.05 -9.18 20.59
CA THR A 259 -4.68 -8.36 21.74
C THR A 259 -3.22 -7.90 21.65
N GLU A 260 -2.29 -8.82 21.37
CA GLU A 260 -0.87 -8.48 21.18
C GLU A 260 -0.65 -7.48 20.02
N LYS A 261 -1.33 -7.70 18.89
CA LYS A 261 -1.24 -6.78 17.74
C LYS A 261 -1.80 -5.40 18.08
N LEU A 262 -2.92 -5.33 18.79
CA LEU A 262 -3.53 -4.07 19.20
C LEU A 262 -2.66 -3.34 20.21
N SER A 263 -2.10 -4.05 21.19
CA SER A 263 -1.15 -3.50 22.17
C SER A 263 0.06 -2.87 21.47
N LYS A 264 0.60 -3.56 20.46
CA LYS A 264 1.72 -3.02 19.67
C LYS A 264 1.35 -1.72 18.95
N VAL A 265 0.16 -1.64 18.34
CA VAL A 265 -0.32 -0.41 17.69
C VAL A 265 -0.40 0.74 18.67
N ILE A 266 -0.98 0.50 19.87
CA ILE A 266 -1.11 1.50 20.93
C ILE A 266 0.27 1.99 21.41
N THR A 267 1.19 1.06 21.63
CA THR A 267 2.57 1.39 22.07
C THR A 267 3.33 2.22 21.04
N GLN A 268 3.08 1.99 19.76
CA GLN A 268 3.74 2.71 18.67
C GLN A 268 3.13 4.08 18.37
N GLU A 269 1.93 4.40 18.89
CA GLU A 269 1.18 5.58 18.46
C GLU A 269 1.91 6.90 18.74
N GLY A 270 2.58 7.04 19.89
CA GLY A 270 3.38 8.24 20.18
C GLY A 270 4.52 8.48 19.18
N ALA A 271 5.23 7.41 18.78
CA ALA A 271 6.28 7.51 17.77
C ALA A 271 5.68 7.83 16.37
N ARG A 272 4.52 7.26 16.07
CA ARG A 272 3.80 7.55 14.82
C ARG A 272 3.36 9.03 14.76
N GLU A 273 2.80 9.57 15.82
CA GLU A 273 2.42 10.98 15.90
C GLU A 273 3.62 11.92 15.72
N HIS A 274 4.74 11.61 16.37
CA HIS A 274 5.98 12.38 16.19
C HIS A 274 6.48 12.38 14.75
N PHE A 275 6.45 11.22 14.09
CA PHE A 275 6.78 11.12 12.66
C PHE A 275 5.83 11.97 11.81
N LEU A 276 4.51 11.86 12.02
CA LEU A 276 3.51 12.62 11.27
C LEU A 276 3.66 14.13 11.45
N GLN A 277 3.97 14.61 12.65
CA GLN A 277 4.26 16.03 12.92
C GLN A 277 5.50 16.49 12.13
N THR A 278 6.55 15.66 12.08
CA THR A 278 7.76 15.96 11.31
C THR A 278 7.47 16.02 9.81
N LEU A 279 6.65 15.08 9.32
CA LEU A 279 6.23 15.04 7.91
C LEU A 279 5.35 16.26 7.56
N ALA A 280 4.39 16.63 8.42
CA ALA A 280 3.55 17.80 8.24
C ALA A 280 4.35 19.10 8.08
N GLY A 281 5.44 19.25 8.83
CA GLY A 281 6.37 20.38 8.68
C GLY A 281 7.03 20.49 7.28
N LYS A 282 7.04 19.41 6.51
CA LYS A 282 7.53 19.39 5.11
C LYS A 282 6.43 19.74 4.10
N VAL A 283 5.17 19.51 4.45
CA VAL A 283 4.02 19.75 3.55
C VAL A 283 3.69 21.24 3.42
N GLY A 284 4.18 22.07 4.38
CA GLY A 284 3.83 23.50 4.43
C GLY A 284 2.38 23.74 4.89
N ASN A 285 1.92 24.99 4.84
CA ASN A 285 0.60 25.42 5.35
C ASN A 285 -0.62 24.86 4.59
N GLY A 286 -0.51 23.72 3.96
CA GLY A 286 -1.56 23.09 3.13
C GLY A 286 -2.29 21.90 3.78
N ILE A 287 -2.09 21.67 5.11
CA ILE A 287 -2.83 20.66 5.88
C ILE A 287 -3.72 21.35 6.91
#